data_07d2a4672537014fc1a8b8d60e910ea1
#
_entry.id   07d2a4672537014fc1a8b8d60e910ea1
#
_cell.length_a   1.000
_cell.length_b   1.000
_cell.length_c   1.000
_cell.angle_alpha   90.00
_cell.angle_beta   90.00
_cell.angle_gamma   90.00
#
_symmetry.space_group_name_H-M   'P 1'
#
loop_
_entity.id
_entity.type
_entity.pdbx_description
1 polymer ?
#
loop_
_entity_poly.entity_id
_entity_poly.type
_entity_poly.pdbx_seq_one_letter_code
_entity_poly.pdbx_strand_id
1 'polypeptide(L)'
;MVMLKSKISERLYFYRLLWILTLILALNVTATAQNDSIRHDSISVKPYYFYHGYTYGSQGMFNPLSLVLNSGYDICQLTDHDRQILKFPYETSAKNVFWNLGHPIKVIGEVGWWKFTRTELLPLTFSRDGGQWMPNYILHVIGGGMSYVTISEWYRYHNVKCPKLLGFITLMAADLLNETVENNGYTGSNSDPIPDVYIFNFAGVALFSSEKVCRFFSQKLHMADWSLQPSLTFTDVSLYNCGQYYSFKWELPFERRLSLFTRMGMGTLIGVSWKFPNGAAISAGAGVRSGERYLLPGRARQVSITTPFSIGVFYDKNNSLLASLQISNVSDYFINANVYPGLFRIGKFSPGLWTVIDKKGVPAFGFTTRYTLGVGLGYNFRNR
;
A
#
# COMPACT_ATOMS: atom_id res chain seq x y z
N MET A 1 8.35 35.63 20.71
CA MET A 1 8.57 35.79 19.25
C MET A 1 8.97 34.45 18.57
N VAL A 2 9.78 33.62 19.20
CA VAL A 2 10.17 32.26 18.62
C VAL A 2 8.98 31.31 18.55
N MET A 3 8.13 31.22 19.57
CA MET A 3 6.94 30.34 19.57
C MET A 3 5.87 30.73 18.52
N LEU A 4 5.77 32.01 18.15
CA LEU A 4 4.80 32.44 17.13
C LEU A 4 5.26 32.03 15.70
N LYS A 5 6.58 32.07 15.45
CA LYS A 5 7.17 31.65 14.17
C LYS A 5 7.05 30.13 13.96
N SER A 6 7.14 29.32 15.03
CA SER A 6 6.96 27.86 14.92
C SER A 6 5.53 27.50 14.53
N LYS A 7 4.52 28.09 15.16
CA LYS A 7 3.10 27.84 14.84
C LYS A 7 2.69 28.28 13.44
N ILE A 8 3.32 29.32 12.89
CA ILE A 8 3.06 29.78 11.52
C ILE A 8 3.68 28.81 10.50
N SER A 9 4.88 28.30 10.78
CA SER A 9 5.53 27.27 9.96
C SER A 9 4.73 25.96 9.95
N GLU A 10 4.22 25.53 11.09
CA GLU A 10 3.37 24.33 11.24
C GLU A 10 2.13 24.37 10.34
N ARG A 11 1.43 25.52 10.37
CA ARG A 11 0.26 25.73 9.52
C ARG A 11 0.61 25.73 8.02
N LEU A 12 1.78 26.28 7.65
CA LEU A 12 2.18 26.35 6.24
C LEU A 12 2.50 24.96 5.65
N TYR A 13 3.15 24.07 6.41
CA TYR A 13 3.43 22.70 5.97
C TYR A 13 2.15 21.86 5.90
N PHE A 14 1.25 22.02 6.87
CA PHE A 14 -0.06 21.37 6.85
C PHE A 14 -0.89 21.82 5.63
N TYR A 15 -0.91 23.13 5.34
CA TYR A 15 -1.61 23.65 4.16
C TYR A 15 -0.96 23.19 2.86
N ARG A 16 0.36 23.04 2.77
CA ARG A 16 1.03 22.47 1.60
C ARG A 16 0.67 21.00 1.37
N LEU A 17 0.65 20.21 2.42
CA LEU A 17 0.22 18.80 2.33
C LEU A 17 -1.27 18.71 1.94
N LEU A 18 -2.11 19.55 2.53
CA LEU A 18 -3.53 19.66 2.20
C LEU A 18 -3.74 20.10 0.74
N TRP A 19 -2.90 21.03 0.23
CA TRP A 19 -2.91 21.46 -1.17
C TRP A 19 -2.51 20.34 -2.12
N ILE A 20 -1.51 19.53 -1.78
CA ILE A 20 -1.10 18.35 -2.57
C ILE A 20 -2.23 17.31 -2.58
N LEU A 21 -2.82 17.01 -1.43
CA LEU A 21 -3.97 16.12 -1.32
C LEU A 21 -5.19 16.65 -2.08
N THR A 22 -5.45 17.96 -2.00
CA THR A 22 -6.54 18.61 -2.75
C THR A 22 -6.28 18.59 -4.24
N LEU A 23 -5.04 18.76 -4.69
CA LEU A 23 -4.65 18.65 -6.09
C LEU A 23 -4.81 17.21 -6.61
N ILE A 24 -4.42 16.22 -5.82
CA ILE A 24 -4.64 14.80 -6.11
C ILE A 24 -6.14 14.47 -6.16
N LEU A 25 -6.94 15.00 -5.23
CA LEU A 25 -8.40 14.89 -5.22
C LEU A 25 -9.03 15.57 -6.45
N ALA A 26 -8.59 16.78 -6.81
CA ALA A 26 -9.08 17.50 -7.99
C ALA A 26 -8.76 16.75 -9.29
N LEU A 27 -7.56 16.15 -9.40
CA LEU A 27 -7.17 15.31 -10.53
C LEU A 27 -8.04 14.04 -10.63
N ASN A 28 -8.45 13.47 -9.50
CA ASN A 28 -9.39 12.33 -9.49
C ASN A 28 -10.79 12.73 -9.98
N VAL A 29 -11.32 13.87 -9.54
CA VAL A 29 -12.66 14.34 -9.92
C VAL A 29 -12.73 14.70 -11.40
N THR A 30 -11.70 15.38 -11.93
CA THR A 30 -11.67 15.76 -13.37
C THR A 30 -11.46 14.55 -14.27
N ALA A 31 -10.64 13.57 -13.86
CA ALA A 31 -10.40 12.36 -14.65
C ALA A 31 -11.62 11.43 -14.71
N THR A 32 -12.45 11.39 -13.67
CA THR A 32 -13.68 10.57 -13.66
C THR A 32 -14.83 11.18 -14.44
N ALA A 33 -14.89 12.51 -14.57
CA ALA A 33 -15.94 13.21 -15.33
C ALA A 33 -15.79 13.07 -16.86
N GLN A 34 -14.61 12.69 -17.35
CA GLN A 34 -14.29 12.65 -18.78
C GLN A 34 -14.54 11.28 -19.44
N ASN A 35 -15.00 10.27 -18.71
CA ASN A 35 -14.92 8.86 -19.11
C ASN A 35 -16.15 8.25 -19.78
N ASP A 36 -17.15 9.03 -20.18
CA ASP A 36 -18.36 8.47 -20.84
C ASP A 36 -18.27 8.34 -22.38
N SER A 37 -17.11 8.66 -22.98
CA SER A 37 -16.94 8.53 -24.43
C SER A 37 -15.51 8.21 -24.86
N ILE A 38 -15.09 6.95 -24.80
CA ILE A 38 -13.83 6.54 -25.41
C ILE A 38 -14.10 5.80 -26.73
N ARG A 39 -13.80 6.47 -27.85
CA ARG A 39 -13.61 5.88 -29.17
C ARG A 39 -12.26 5.14 -29.22
N HIS A 40 -12.31 3.89 -29.65
CA HIS A 40 -11.13 3.14 -30.09
C HIS A 40 -10.67 3.66 -31.46
N ASP A 41 -9.68 4.52 -31.48
CA ASP A 41 -8.92 4.80 -32.71
C ASP A 41 -7.62 3.97 -32.69
N SER A 42 -7.38 3.27 -33.78
CA SER A 42 -6.26 2.34 -34.02
C SER A 42 -4.95 3.08 -34.29
N ILE A 43 -4.34 3.60 -33.25
CA ILE A 43 -2.91 3.95 -33.21
C ILE A 43 -2.24 2.86 -32.38
N SER A 44 -1.01 2.47 -32.66
CA SER A 44 -0.27 1.42 -31.93
C SER A 44 -0.19 1.78 -30.43
N VAL A 45 -1.24 1.46 -29.72
CA VAL A 45 -1.40 1.78 -28.29
C VAL A 45 -0.47 0.86 -27.53
N LYS A 46 0.48 1.43 -26.79
CA LYS A 46 1.30 0.64 -25.86
C LYS A 46 0.38 -0.19 -24.96
N PRO A 47 0.67 -1.50 -24.77
CA PRO A 47 -0.19 -2.36 -23.99
C PRO A 47 -0.32 -1.85 -22.55
N TYR A 48 -1.44 -2.15 -21.92
CA TYR A 48 -1.64 -2.02 -20.48
C TYR A 48 -1.22 -3.34 -19.84
N TYR A 49 -0.34 -3.29 -18.86
CA TYR A 49 0.19 -4.47 -18.17
C TYR A 49 -0.57 -4.81 -16.90
N PHE A 50 -0.91 -3.79 -16.11
CA PHE A 50 -1.47 -3.96 -14.77
C PHE A 50 -2.82 -3.27 -14.58
N TYR A 51 -3.05 -2.10 -15.21
CA TYR A 51 -4.32 -1.39 -15.13
C TYR A 51 -5.17 -1.63 -16.39
N HIS A 52 -6.32 -2.27 -16.22
CA HIS A 52 -7.19 -2.66 -17.35
C HIS A 52 -8.50 -1.86 -17.41
N GLY A 53 -8.69 -0.85 -16.54
CA GLY A 53 -9.90 -0.02 -16.52
C GLY A 53 -11.15 -0.76 -16.06
N TYR A 54 -11.02 -1.85 -15.30
CA TYR A 54 -12.17 -2.55 -14.75
C TYR A 54 -12.93 -1.66 -13.77
N THR A 55 -14.27 -1.70 -13.85
CA THR A 55 -15.16 -0.92 -12.96
C THR A 55 -15.58 -1.72 -11.73
N TYR A 56 -14.89 -2.80 -11.41
CA TYR A 56 -15.18 -3.71 -10.31
C TYR A 56 -13.90 -4.17 -9.61
N GLY A 57 -14.08 -4.63 -8.37
CA GLY A 57 -13.00 -5.19 -7.57
C GLY A 57 -11.95 -4.16 -7.15
N SER A 58 -10.78 -4.65 -6.76
CA SER A 58 -9.65 -3.80 -6.36
C SER A 58 -9.20 -2.84 -7.47
N GLN A 59 -9.21 -3.28 -8.73
CA GLN A 59 -8.91 -2.40 -9.85
C GLN A 59 -9.92 -1.27 -10.05
N GLY A 60 -11.22 -1.53 -9.79
CA GLY A 60 -12.25 -0.51 -9.88
C GLY A 60 -12.13 0.59 -8.82
N MET A 61 -11.38 0.33 -7.77
CA MET A 61 -11.06 1.29 -6.69
C MET A 61 -9.67 1.91 -6.84
N PHE A 62 -8.84 1.39 -7.74
CA PHE A 62 -7.46 1.87 -7.91
C PHE A 62 -7.44 3.26 -8.55
N ASN A 63 -6.81 4.20 -7.86
CA ASN A 63 -6.60 5.58 -8.30
C ASN A 63 -5.45 6.22 -7.49
N PRO A 64 -4.95 7.42 -7.84
CA PRO A 64 -3.85 8.05 -7.12
C PRO A 64 -4.07 8.19 -5.61
N LEU A 65 -5.29 8.54 -5.18
CA LEU A 65 -5.59 8.68 -3.75
C LEU A 65 -5.59 7.33 -3.04
N SER A 66 -6.17 6.28 -3.65
CA SER A 66 -6.14 4.94 -3.07
C SER A 66 -4.71 4.40 -2.94
N LEU A 67 -3.85 4.66 -3.91
CA LEU A 67 -2.43 4.29 -3.83
C LEU A 67 -1.73 5.01 -2.67
N VAL A 68 -1.87 6.35 -2.59
CA VAL A 68 -1.25 7.15 -1.52
C VAL A 68 -1.75 6.73 -0.14
N LEU A 69 -3.03 6.45 0.02
CA LEU A 69 -3.58 6.02 1.31
C LEU A 69 -3.16 4.60 1.68
N ASN A 70 -3.22 3.66 0.75
CA ASN A 70 -2.86 2.27 1.03
C ASN A 70 -1.36 2.09 1.27
N SER A 71 -0.49 2.78 0.53
CA SER A 71 0.95 2.73 0.72
C SER A 71 1.38 3.60 1.91
N GLY A 72 0.93 4.85 1.96
CA GLY A 72 1.38 5.81 2.97
C GLY A 72 0.93 5.52 4.40
N TYR A 73 -0.13 4.75 4.60
CA TYR A 73 -0.69 4.41 5.92
C TYR A 73 -0.80 2.91 6.18
N ASP A 74 -0.12 2.06 5.42
CA ASP A 74 -0.18 0.62 5.64
C ASP A 74 0.35 0.21 7.03
N ILE A 75 1.34 0.93 7.54
CA ILE A 75 1.92 0.75 8.88
C ILE A 75 0.86 0.92 9.99
N CYS A 76 -0.24 1.64 9.75
CA CYS A 76 -1.35 1.77 10.69
C CYS A 76 -2.13 0.45 10.92
N GLN A 77 -1.83 -0.62 10.17
CA GLN A 77 -2.31 -1.96 10.46
C GLN A 77 -1.60 -2.61 11.66
N LEU A 78 -0.44 -2.10 12.04
CA LEU A 78 0.29 -2.61 13.20
C LEU A 78 -0.38 -2.17 14.51
N THR A 79 -0.35 -3.03 15.50
CA THR A 79 -1.00 -2.81 16.81
C THR A 79 -0.43 -1.60 17.56
N ASP A 80 0.84 -1.28 17.35
CA ASP A 80 1.53 -0.16 18.03
C ASP A 80 1.31 1.20 17.36
N HIS A 81 0.67 1.26 16.16
CA HIS A 81 0.44 2.51 15.42
C HIS A 81 -0.94 3.11 15.69
N ASP A 82 -0.98 4.44 15.88
CA ASP A 82 -2.23 5.17 15.97
C ASP A 82 -2.85 5.31 14.57
N ARG A 83 -4.18 5.24 14.52
CA ARG A 83 -4.99 5.41 13.30
C ARG A 83 -5.63 6.78 13.20
N GLN A 84 -5.51 7.61 14.25
CA GLN A 84 -6.08 8.96 14.31
C GLN A 84 -5.23 9.93 13.48
N ILE A 85 -5.40 9.90 12.17
CA ILE A 85 -4.57 10.62 11.22
C ILE A 85 -4.50 12.13 11.45
N LEU A 86 -5.51 12.74 12.09
CA LEU A 86 -5.49 14.17 12.40
C LEU A 86 -4.61 14.53 13.62
N LYS A 87 -4.29 13.57 14.47
CA LYS A 87 -3.46 13.75 15.68
C LYS A 87 -2.01 13.35 15.47
N PHE A 88 -1.68 12.85 14.29
CA PHE A 88 -0.36 12.33 14.01
C PHE A 88 0.69 13.46 13.98
N PRO A 89 1.90 13.24 14.51
CA PRO A 89 2.94 14.26 14.59
C PRO A 89 3.68 14.47 13.24
N TYR A 90 2.95 14.80 12.16
CA TYR A 90 3.48 14.91 10.79
C TYR A 90 4.68 15.85 10.69
N GLU A 91 4.63 17.01 11.33
CA GLU A 91 5.71 17.99 11.20
C GLU A 91 7.02 17.46 11.77
N THR A 92 6.98 16.92 12.99
CA THR A 92 8.18 16.36 13.65
C THR A 92 8.72 15.18 12.84
N SER A 93 7.82 14.29 12.40
CA SER A 93 8.17 13.13 11.61
C SER A 93 8.78 13.50 10.26
N ALA A 94 8.13 14.37 9.50
CA ALA A 94 8.62 14.80 8.19
C ALA A 94 9.96 15.54 8.31
N LYS A 95 10.11 16.42 9.30
CA LYS A 95 11.40 17.10 9.55
C LYS A 95 12.53 16.09 9.79
N ASN A 96 12.26 15.06 10.58
CA ASN A 96 13.26 14.02 10.86
C ASN A 96 13.59 13.20 9.62
N VAL A 97 12.57 12.74 8.86
CA VAL A 97 12.77 11.99 7.60
C VAL A 97 13.59 12.82 6.62
N PHE A 98 13.18 14.05 6.33
CA PHE A 98 13.92 14.92 5.40
C PHE A 98 15.33 15.27 5.89
N TRP A 99 15.54 15.39 7.21
CA TRP A 99 16.87 15.58 7.75
C TRP A 99 17.76 14.35 7.50
N ASN A 100 17.26 13.13 7.77
CA ASN A 100 18.00 11.89 7.54
C ASN A 100 18.30 11.71 6.04
N LEU A 101 17.34 11.96 5.16
CA LEU A 101 17.53 11.93 3.71
C LEU A 101 18.53 13.00 3.23
N GLY A 102 18.57 14.18 3.86
CA GLY A 102 19.54 15.25 3.53
C GLY A 102 20.96 14.98 4.05
N HIS A 103 21.15 14.06 4.99
CA HIS A 103 22.43 13.77 5.60
C HIS A 103 22.79 12.26 5.60
N PRO A 104 22.64 11.55 4.47
CA PRO A 104 22.70 10.09 4.45
C PRO A 104 24.05 9.55 4.92
N ILE A 105 25.17 10.18 4.52
CA ILE A 105 26.52 9.75 4.90
C ILE A 105 26.71 9.83 6.42
N LYS A 106 26.22 10.91 7.05
CA LYS A 106 26.32 11.09 8.51
C LYS A 106 25.48 10.03 9.21
N VAL A 107 24.23 9.85 8.80
CA VAL A 107 23.29 8.90 9.41
C VAL A 107 23.82 7.47 9.29
N ILE A 108 24.26 7.06 8.11
CA ILE A 108 24.84 5.73 7.88
C ILE A 108 26.12 5.56 8.71
N GLY A 109 26.95 6.61 8.83
CA GLY A 109 28.15 6.59 9.68
C GLY A 109 27.82 6.35 11.17
N GLU A 110 26.74 6.94 11.67
CA GLU A 110 26.27 6.75 13.06
C GLU A 110 25.69 5.32 13.30
N VAL A 111 25.01 4.74 12.30
CA VAL A 111 24.54 3.35 12.32
C VAL A 111 25.73 2.38 12.20
N GLY A 112 26.73 2.75 11.40
CA GLY A 112 27.86 1.95 10.96
C GLY A 112 27.64 1.34 9.57
N TRP A 113 28.57 1.63 8.64
CA TRP A 113 28.47 1.23 7.23
C TRP A 113 28.26 -0.27 7.02
N TRP A 114 28.99 -1.11 7.75
CA TRP A 114 28.82 -2.55 7.66
C TRP A 114 27.44 -3.02 8.15
N LYS A 115 26.98 -2.45 9.26
CA LYS A 115 25.68 -2.76 9.81
C LYS A 115 24.58 -2.35 8.84
N PHE A 116 24.62 -1.09 8.35
CA PHE A 116 23.67 -0.58 7.35
C PHE A 116 23.63 -1.50 6.10
N THR A 117 24.77 -1.85 5.54
CA THR A 117 24.82 -2.73 4.37
C THR A 117 24.16 -4.08 4.64
N ARG A 118 24.38 -4.66 5.82
CA ARG A 118 23.88 -5.99 6.16
C ARG A 118 22.41 -5.99 6.58
N THR A 119 21.91 -4.93 7.19
CA THR A 119 20.52 -4.87 7.68
C THR A 119 19.57 -4.24 6.69
N GLU A 120 20.00 -3.23 5.96
CA GLU A 120 19.14 -2.45 5.06
C GLU A 120 19.35 -2.80 3.58
N LEU A 121 20.61 -2.83 3.10
CA LEU A 121 20.88 -3.05 1.67
C LEU A 121 20.86 -4.53 1.27
N LEU A 122 21.47 -5.40 2.07
CA LEU A 122 21.60 -6.84 1.80
C LEU A 122 21.14 -7.67 3.01
N PRO A 123 19.90 -7.52 3.45
CA PRO A 123 19.36 -8.23 4.61
C PRO A 123 19.08 -9.70 4.28
N LEU A 124 20.07 -10.46 3.81
CA LEU A 124 19.96 -11.84 3.34
C LEU A 124 19.87 -12.83 4.52
N THR A 125 19.07 -12.51 5.51
CA THR A 125 18.86 -13.36 6.68
C THR A 125 17.37 -13.60 6.89
N PHE A 126 17.01 -14.81 7.28
CA PHE A 126 15.68 -15.19 7.72
C PHE A 126 15.52 -15.07 9.24
N SER A 127 16.51 -14.50 9.93
CA SER A 127 16.40 -14.26 11.36
C SER A 127 15.34 -13.20 11.65
N ARG A 128 14.69 -13.31 12.81
CA ARG A 128 13.63 -12.40 13.26
C ARG A 128 14.08 -10.93 13.28
N ASP A 129 15.34 -10.68 13.57
CA ASP A 129 15.91 -9.34 13.76
C ASP A 129 16.57 -8.77 12.49
N GLY A 130 16.44 -9.43 11.36
CA GLY A 130 17.12 -9.03 10.12
C GLY A 130 16.34 -9.28 8.85
N GLY A 131 15.02 -9.51 8.94
CA GLY A 131 14.15 -9.87 7.81
C GLY A 131 13.71 -8.72 6.90
N GLN A 132 14.46 -7.62 6.85
CA GLN A 132 14.14 -6.44 6.01
C GLN A 132 14.13 -6.70 4.50
N TRP A 133 14.62 -7.87 4.05
CA TRP A 133 14.60 -8.22 2.62
C TRP A 133 13.16 -8.25 2.04
N MET A 134 12.17 -8.59 2.84
CA MET A 134 10.78 -8.67 2.36
C MET A 134 10.20 -7.27 2.12
N PRO A 135 10.20 -6.31 3.07
CA PRO A 135 9.78 -4.96 2.74
C PRO A 135 10.65 -4.32 1.65
N ASN A 136 11.96 -4.34 1.78
CA ASN A 136 12.85 -3.60 0.88
C ASN A 136 12.81 -4.11 -0.56
N TYR A 137 12.93 -5.41 -0.80
CA TYR A 137 12.94 -5.94 -2.17
C TYR A 137 11.53 -6.23 -2.72
N ILE A 138 10.65 -6.80 -1.89
CA ILE A 138 9.33 -7.21 -2.40
C ILE A 138 8.37 -6.02 -2.44
N LEU A 139 8.35 -5.16 -1.42
CA LEU A 139 7.40 -4.05 -1.42
C LEU A 139 7.93 -2.83 -2.19
N HIS A 140 9.17 -2.40 -1.96
CA HIS A 140 9.72 -1.22 -2.66
C HIS A 140 10.17 -1.51 -4.08
N VAL A 141 10.99 -2.57 -4.34
CA VAL A 141 11.48 -2.81 -5.71
C VAL A 141 10.38 -3.42 -6.57
N ILE A 142 9.79 -4.55 -6.18
CA ILE A 142 8.82 -5.24 -7.03
C ILE A 142 7.45 -4.56 -6.94
N GLY A 143 6.95 -4.34 -5.75
CA GLY A 143 5.66 -3.69 -5.51
C GLY A 143 5.65 -2.24 -5.95
N GLY A 144 6.63 -1.44 -5.54
CA GLY A 144 6.79 -0.04 -5.95
C GLY A 144 6.95 0.11 -7.46
N GLY A 145 7.78 -0.76 -8.09
CA GLY A 145 7.93 -0.78 -9.55
C GLY A 145 6.62 -1.10 -10.28
N MET A 146 5.86 -2.10 -9.80
CA MET A 146 4.52 -2.37 -10.33
C MET A 146 3.58 -1.18 -10.11
N SER A 147 3.55 -0.61 -8.91
CA SER A 147 2.69 0.54 -8.57
C SER A 147 2.99 1.74 -9.45
N TYR A 148 4.28 2.02 -9.72
CA TYR A 148 4.69 3.05 -10.68
C TYR A 148 4.08 2.84 -12.07
N VAL A 149 4.14 1.61 -12.59
CA VAL A 149 3.56 1.30 -13.90
C VAL A 149 2.04 1.38 -13.84
N THR A 150 1.41 0.78 -12.85
CA THR A 150 -0.05 0.75 -12.70
C THR A 150 -0.64 2.15 -12.61
N ILE A 151 -0.03 3.06 -11.81
CA ILE A 151 -0.52 4.44 -11.70
C ILE A 151 -0.21 5.28 -12.94
N SER A 152 0.91 5.01 -13.62
CA SER A 152 1.22 5.63 -14.92
C SER A 152 0.21 5.18 -15.99
N GLU A 153 -0.19 3.92 -15.97
CA GLU A 153 -1.24 3.37 -16.84
C GLU A 153 -2.61 3.96 -16.50
N TRP A 154 -2.93 4.15 -15.23
CA TRP A 154 -4.15 4.83 -14.79
C TRP A 154 -4.21 6.25 -15.34
N TYR A 155 -3.15 7.06 -15.18
CA TYR A 155 -3.09 8.41 -15.75
C TYR A 155 -3.23 8.41 -17.27
N ARG A 156 -2.58 7.47 -17.97
CA ARG A 156 -2.69 7.32 -19.42
C ARG A 156 -4.13 6.95 -19.84
N TYR A 157 -4.76 6.03 -19.13
CA TYR A 157 -6.14 5.60 -19.39
C TYR A 157 -7.14 6.75 -19.26
N HIS A 158 -6.88 7.69 -18.34
CA HIS A 158 -7.68 8.88 -18.12
C HIS A 158 -7.21 10.10 -18.94
N ASN A 159 -6.36 9.90 -19.95
CA ASN A 159 -5.83 10.94 -20.83
C ASN A 159 -5.11 12.10 -20.11
N VAL A 160 -4.53 11.84 -18.95
CA VAL A 160 -3.76 12.84 -18.21
C VAL A 160 -2.39 13.01 -18.86
N LYS A 161 -1.94 14.27 -19.03
CA LYS A 161 -0.63 14.59 -19.60
C LYS A 161 0.50 14.11 -18.71
N CYS A 162 1.62 13.72 -19.32
CA CYS A 162 2.84 13.27 -18.63
C CYS A 162 2.62 12.10 -17.63
N PRO A 163 1.93 11.02 -18.03
CA PRO A 163 1.49 9.96 -17.10
C PRO A 163 2.62 9.30 -16.32
N LYS A 164 3.79 9.11 -16.94
CA LYS A 164 4.96 8.53 -16.26
C LYS A 164 5.56 9.45 -15.19
N LEU A 165 5.63 10.76 -15.47
CA LEU A 165 6.11 11.73 -14.49
C LEU A 165 5.14 11.81 -13.30
N LEU A 166 3.84 11.91 -13.56
CA LEU A 166 2.84 11.92 -12.49
C LEU A 166 2.81 10.59 -11.73
N GLY A 167 3.00 9.46 -12.41
CA GLY A 167 3.13 8.16 -11.78
C GLY A 167 4.31 8.12 -10.80
N PHE A 168 5.47 8.61 -11.22
CA PHE A 168 6.65 8.72 -10.37
C PHE A 168 6.42 9.65 -9.17
N ILE A 169 5.85 10.84 -9.39
CA ILE A 169 5.55 11.79 -8.31
C ILE A 169 4.55 11.19 -7.31
N THR A 170 3.52 10.48 -7.79
CA THR A 170 2.54 9.84 -6.91
C THR A 170 3.15 8.73 -6.08
N LEU A 171 4.01 7.89 -6.67
CA LEU A 171 4.74 6.87 -5.94
C LEU A 171 5.62 7.49 -4.85
N MET A 172 6.47 8.45 -5.21
CA MET A 172 7.37 9.11 -4.26
C MET A 172 6.61 9.84 -3.14
N ALA A 173 5.44 10.41 -3.44
CA ALA A 173 4.60 11.04 -2.42
C ALA A 173 4.02 10.01 -1.45
N ALA A 174 3.62 8.83 -1.94
CA ALA A 174 3.14 7.73 -1.12
C ALA A 174 4.24 7.19 -0.19
N ASP A 175 5.44 7.00 -0.71
CA ASP A 175 6.58 6.50 0.05
C ASP A 175 7.06 7.51 1.11
N LEU A 176 7.21 8.78 0.75
CA LEU A 176 7.56 9.83 1.72
C LEU A 176 6.50 9.99 2.82
N LEU A 177 5.22 9.77 2.48
CA LEU A 177 4.16 9.72 3.48
C LEU A 177 4.31 8.51 4.38
N ASN A 178 4.62 7.33 3.82
CA ASN A 178 4.86 6.11 4.58
C ASN A 178 6.00 6.29 5.58
N GLU A 179 7.16 6.76 5.13
CA GLU A 179 8.30 7.08 5.97
C GLU A 179 7.97 8.06 7.09
N THR A 180 7.16 9.08 6.76
CA THR A 180 6.71 10.08 7.73
C THR A 180 5.80 9.47 8.79
N VAL A 181 4.86 8.63 8.37
CA VAL A 181 3.94 7.92 9.28
C VAL A 181 4.70 6.91 10.12
N GLU A 182 5.60 6.15 9.52
CA GLU A 182 6.43 5.17 10.22
C GLU A 182 7.35 5.83 11.26
N ASN A 183 7.91 6.99 10.95
CA ASN A 183 8.79 7.73 11.86
C ASN A 183 8.11 8.07 13.20
N ASN A 184 6.81 8.31 13.21
CA ASN A 184 5.94 8.45 14.39
C ASN A 184 6.50 9.41 15.47
N GLY A 185 6.93 10.61 15.06
CA GLY A 185 7.44 11.65 15.96
C GLY A 185 8.86 11.41 16.48
N TYR A 186 9.54 10.36 16.02
CA TYR A 186 10.94 10.14 16.39
C TYR A 186 11.83 11.31 15.91
N THR A 187 12.82 11.65 16.74
CA THR A 187 13.85 12.67 16.42
C THR A 187 15.23 12.06 16.63
N GLY A 188 16.01 11.95 15.57
CA GLY A 188 17.35 11.37 15.63
C GLY A 188 17.71 10.62 14.35
N SER A 189 18.85 9.93 14.37
CA SER A 189 19.33 9.20 13.22
C SER A 189 18.51 7.96 12.96
N ASN A 190 17.91 7.91 11.78
CA ASN A 190 17.14 6.79 11.25
C ASN A 190 17.63 6.49 9.83
N SER A 191 18.20 5.31 9.62
CA SER A 191 18.74 4.92 8.31
C SER A 191 17.70 4.33 7.36
N ASP A 192 16.54 3.95 7.87
CA ASP A 192 15.47 3.26 7.16
C ASP A 192 15.00 3.99 5.88
N PRO A 193 14.66 5.29 5.90
CA PRO A 193 14.23 6.02 4.71
C PRO A 193 15.29 6.11 3.60
N ILE A 194 16.57 5.93 3.93
CA ILE A 194 17.68 6.18 2.98
C ILE A 194 17.69 5.14 1.86
N PRO A 195 17.74 3.82 2.12
CA PRO A 195 17.72 2.82 1.07
C PRO A 195 16.38 2.79 0.34
N ASP A 196 15.26 2.96 1.03
CA ASP A 196 13.94 2.87 0.46
C ASP A 196 13.71 3.96 -0.59
N VAL A 197 13.97 5.21 -0.23
CA VAL A 197 13.78 6.36 -1.12
C VAL A 197 14.86 6.42 -2.20
N TYR A 198 16.15 6.25 -1.86
CA TYR A 198 17.24 6.50 -2.81
C TYR A 198 17.66 5.28 -3.63
N ILE A 199 17.36 4.08 -3.17
CA ILE A 199 17.85 2.86 -3.84
C ILE A 199 16.68 2.01 -4.34
N PHE A 200 15.81 1.56 -3.45
CA PHE A 200 14.81 0.55 -3.81
C PHE A 200 13.70 1.09 -4.70
N ASN A 201 13.18 2.28 -4.43
CA ASN A 201 12.17 2.90 -5.28
C ASN A 201 12.71 3.19 -6.69
N PHE A 202 13.93 3.76 -6.80
CA PHE A 202 14.56 3.98 -8.11
C PHE A 202 14.88 2.66 -8.81
N ALA A 203 15.34 1.64 -8.09
CA ALA A 203 15.57 0.32 -8.65
C ALA A 203 14.27 -0.31 -9.19
N GLY A 204 13.16 -0.18 -8.44
CA GLY A 204 11.83 -0.63 -8.87
C GLY A 204 11.36 0.07 -10.14
N VAL A 205 11.43 1.40 -10.18
CA VAL A 205 11.09 2.19 -11.36
C VAL A 205 11.95 1.82 -12.56
N ALA A 206 13.27 1.67 -12.37
CA ALA A 206 14.20 1.27 -13.43
C ALA A 206 13.88 -0.14 -13.94
N LEU A 207 13.68 -1.10 -13.05
CA LEU A 207 13.35 -2.49 -13.38
C LEU A 207 12.06 -2.58 -14.19
N PHE A 208 10.99 -1.95 -13.73
CA PHE A 208 9.67 -1.98 -14.36
C PHE A 208 9.54 -0.98 -15.53
N SER A 209 10.56 -0.17 -15.82
CA SER A 209 10.65 0.56 -17.09
C SER A 209 10.87 -0.36 -18.29
N SER A 210 11.29 -1.61 -18.05
CA SER A 210 11.44 -2.64 -19.06
C SER A 210 10.10 -3.32 -19.38
N GLU A 211 9.68 -3.28 -20.65
CA GLU A 211 8.48 -3.98 -21.12
C GLU A 211 8.57 -5.51 -20.92
N LYS A 212 9.77 -6.09 -20.99
CA LYS A 212 9.97 -7.53 -20.74
C LYS A 212 9.63 -7.89 -19.30
N VAL A 213 10.06 -7.05 -18.36
CA VAL A 213 9.76 -7.22 -16.92
C VAL A 213 8.25 -7.06 -16.68
N CYS A 214 7.63 -5.99 -17.17
CA CYS A 214 6.20 -5.78 -17.05
C CYS A 214 5.41 -6.98 -17.59
N ARG A 215 5.79 -7.48 -18.76
CA ARG A 215 5.17 -8.66 -19.38
C ARG A 215 5.36 -9.92 -18.57
N PHE A 216 6.54 -10.15 -18.01
CA PHE A 216 6.78 -11.29 -17.14
C PHE A 216 5.89 -11.26 -15.89
N PHE A 217 5.88 -10.15 -15.17
CA PHE A 217 5.08 -10.02 -13.96
C PHE A 217 3.57 -10.03 -14.23
N SER A 218 3.11 -9.38 -15.30
CA SER A 218 1.67 -9.32 -15.60
C SER A 218 1.12 -10.61 -16.22
N GLN A 219 1.88 -11.24 -17.13
CA GLN A 219 1.37 -12.36 -17.94
C GLN A 219 1.83 -13.74 -17.45
N LYS A 220 3.00 -13.85 -16.80
CA LYS A 220 3.50 -15.13 -16.28
C LYS A 220 3.21 -15.31 -14.80
N LEU A 221 3.35 -14.23 -14.02
CA LEU A 221 3.07 -14.25 -12.60
C LEU A 221 1.66 -13.71 -12.25
N HIS A 222 0.92 -13.21 -13.24
CA HIS A 222 -0.40 -12.61 -13.06
C HIS A 222 -0.45 -11.67 -11.86
N MET A 223 0.61 -10.85 -11.70
CA MET A 223 0.73 -9.91 -10.60
C MET A 223 -0.37 -8.86 -10.68
N ALA A 224 -1.04 -8.59 -9.57
CA ALA A 224 -2.12 -7.63 -9.47
C ALA A 224 -2.12 -6.90 -8.12
N ASP A 225 -2.63 -5.67 -8.12
CA ASP A 225 -2.88 -4.90 -6.90
C ASP A 225 -4.16 -5.42 -6.22
N TRP A 226 -4.01 -5.88 -4.97
CA TRP A 226 -5.07 -6.36 -4.10
C TRP A 226 -5.14 -5.57 -2.80
N SER A 227 -4.85 -4.28 -2.90
CA SER A 227 -4.89 -3.35 -1.78
C SER A 227 -6.26 -3.28 -1.13
N LEU A 228 -6.28 -2.88 0.13
CA LEU A 228 -7.49 -2.77 0.94
C LEU A 228 -8.34 -1.55 0.52
N GLN A 229 -9.46 -1.36 1.20
CA GLN A 229 -10.43 -0.31 0.94
C GLN A 229 -10.30 0.80 2.00
N PRO A 230 -9.44 1.83 1.81
CA PRO A 230 -9.21 2.87 2.80
C PRO A 230 -10.50 3.56 3.21
N SER A 231 -10.77 3.65 4.50
CA SER A 231 -12.01 4.20 5.02
C SER A 231 -11.79 5.01 6.29
N LEU A 232 -12.46 6.14 6.39
CA LEU A 232 -12.42 7.03 7.54
C LEU A 232 -13.60 6.73 8.47
N THR A 233 -13.32 6.50 9.75
CA THR A 233 -14.37 6.34 10.76
C THR A 233 -14.79 7.70 11.32
N PHE A 234 -16.10 7.89 11.52
CA PHE A 234 -16.64 9.15 12.05
C PHE A 234 -16.54 9.27 13.56
N THR A 235 -16.41 8.15 14.27
CA THR A 235 -16.39 8.12 15.73
C THR A 235 -15.17 8.80 16.34
N ASP A 236 -14.01 8.65 15.70
CA ASP A 236 -12.71 9.13 16.19
C ASP A 236 -11.77 9.66 15.10
N VAL A 237 -12.28 9.80 13.87
CA VAL A 237 -11.54 10.26 12.69
C VAL A 237 -10.29 9.40 12.45
N SER A 238 -10.44 8.09 12.59
CA SER A 238 -9.38 7.11 12.37
C SER A 238 -9.44 6.53 10.95
N LEU A 239 -8.28 6.26 10.37
CA LEU A 239 -8.16 5.60 9.08
C LEU A 239 -8.07 4.08 9.28
N TYR A 240 -9.05 3.37 8.75
CA TYR A 240 -9.14 1.91 8.81
C TYR A 240 -9.04 1.27 7.44
N ASN A 241 -8.76 -0.03 7.45
CA ASN A 241 -8.76 -0.89 6.27
C ASN A 241 -7.88 -0.34 5.15
N CYS A 242 -6.74 0.22 5.53
CA CYS A 242 -5.66 0.68 4.67
C CYS A 242 -4.57 -0.38 4.59
N GLY A 243 -4.00 -0.56 3.42
CA GLY A 243 -2.82 -1.41 3.24
C GLY A 243 -2.63 -1.84 1.81
N GLN A 244 -1.40 -1.73 1.35
CA GLN A 244 -1.00 -2.15 0.02
C GLN A 244 -0.68 -3.63 0.01
N TYR A 245 -1.25 -4.34 -0.96
CA TYR A 245 -1.04 -5.77 -1.16
C TYR A 245 -0.95 -6.10 -2.63
N TYR A 246 -0.10 -7.08 -2.93
CA TYR A 246 0.11 -7.63 -4.26
C TYR A 246 -0.19 -9.11 -4.28
N SER A 247 -0.88 -9.60 -5.29
CA SER A 247 -1.08 -11.03 -5.54
C SER A 247 -0.21 -11.48 -6.69
N PHE A 248 0.24 -12.73 -6.60
CA PHE A 248 0.95 -13.45 -7.65
C PHE A 248 0.28 -14.80 -7.85
N LYS A 249 0.13 -15.20 -9.11
CA LYS A 249 -0.42 -16.50 -9.49
C LYS A 249 0.43 -17.09 -10.60
N TRP A 250 1.19 -18.10 -10.28
CA TRP A 250 2.00 -18.82 -11.25
C TRP A 250 1.27 -20.09 -11.68
N GLU A 251 0.78 -20.13 -12.92
CA GLU A 251 0.08 -21.30 -13.48
C GLU A 251 1.01 -22.53 -13.48
N LEU A 252 0.49 -23.66 -13.00
CA LEU A 252 1.25 -24.90 -12.97
C LEU A 252 1.24 -25.56 -14.35
N PRO A 253 2.37 -26.13 -14.82
CA PRO A 253 2.51 -26.63 -16.18
C PRO A 253 1.61 -27.85 -16.48
N PHE A 254 1.21 -28.60 -15.45
CA PHE A 254 0.38 -29.79 -15.58
C PHE A 254 -1.12 -29.51 -15.43
N GLU A 255 -1.55 -28.39 -14.85
CA GLU A 255 -2.95 -27.99 -14.70
C GLU A 255 -3.07 -26.46 -14.77
N ARG A 256 -3.51 -25.94 -15.91
CA ARG A 256 -3.62 -24.48 -16.15
C ARG A 256 -4.66 -23.75 -15.30
N ARG A 257 -5.58 -24.48 -14.68
CA ARG A 257 -6.56 -23.90 -13.75
C ARG A 257 -5.98 -23.74 -12.36
N LEU A 258 -4.90 -24.45 -12.04
CA LEU A 258 -4.24 -24.42 -10.74
C LEU A 258 -3.00 -23.56 -10.82
N SER A 259 -2.86 -22.61 -9.90
CA SER A 259 -1.69 -21.76 -9.78
C SER A 259 -1.12 -21.83 -8.38
N LEU A 260 0.20 -21.74 -8.26
CA LEU A 260 0.84 -21.35 -7.01
C LEU A 260 0.43 -19.89 -6.73
N PHE A 261 -0.13 -19.65 -5.56
CA PHE A 261 -0.63 -18.36 -5.15
C PHE A 261 0.24 -17.76 -4.06
N THR A 262 0.51 -16.47 -4.17
CA THR A 262 1.13 -15.70 -3.09
C THR A 262 0.45 -14.34 -2.99
N ARG A 263 0.20 -13.87 -1.77
CA ARG A 263 -0.23 -12.49 -1.49
C ARG A 263 0.78 -11.86 -0.55
N MET A 264 1.33 -10.72 -0.93
CA MET A 264 2.39 -10.00 -0.20
C MET A 264 1.95 -8.57 0.08
N GLY A 265 2.40 -8.01 1.19
CA GLY A 265 2.10 -6.68 1.71
C GLY A 265 2.49 -6.63 3.18
N MET A 266 1.65 -6.10 4.06
CA MET A 266 1.82 -6.18 5.52
C MET A 266 1.70 -7.63 6.05
N GLY A 267 2.20 -8.58 5.28
CA GLY A 267 2.25 -10.00 5.54
C GLY A 267 2.40 -10.79 4.25
N THR A 268 2.74 -12.06 4.37
CA THR A 268 2.90 -12.97 3.23
C THR A 268 2.04 -14.21 3.44
N LEU A 269 1.20 -14.50 2.47
CA LEU A 269 0.45 -15.77 2.39
C LEU A 269 0.91 -16.53 1.15
N ILE A 270 1.13 -17.83 1.30
CA ILE A 270 1.47 -18.75 0.21
C ILE A 270 0.42 -19.85 0.17
N GLY A 271 0.00 -20.25 -1.01
CA GLY A 271 -1.04 -21.24 -1.16
C GLY A 271 -1.35 -21.56 -2.62
N VAL A 272 -2.61 -21.77 -2.91
CA VAL A 272 -3.07 -22.16 -4.24
C VAL A 272 -4.23 -21.28 -4.71
N SER A 273 -4.36 -21.16 -6.03
CA SER A 273 -5.47 -20.48 -6.69
C SER A 273 -6.07 -21.40 -7.75
N TRP A 274 -7.40 -21.51 -7.76
CA TRP A 274 -8.17 -22.25 -8.75
C TRP A 274 -8.97 -21.31 -9.63
N LYS A 275 -8.72 -21.36 -10.94
CA LYS A 275 -9.34 -20.50 -11.96
C LYS A 275 -10.52 -21.21 -12.62
N PHE A 276 -11.63 -20.50 -12.70
CA PHE A 276 -12.84 -20.95 -13.39
C PHE A 276 -12.86 -20.48 -14.86
N PRO A 277 -13.65 -21.16 -15.72
CA PRO A 277 -13.73 -20.78 -17.15
C PRO A 277 -14.23 -19.34 -17.41
N ASN A 278 -15.00 -18.77 -16.49
CA ASN A 278 -15.55 -17.40 -16.60
C ASN A 278 -14.56 -16.28 -16.18
N GLY A 279 -13.29 -16.64 -15.95
CA GLY A 279 -12.24 -15.71 -15.52
C GLY A 279 -12.24 -15.38 -14.02
N ALA A 280 -13.17 -15.95 -13.24
CA ALA A 280 -13.12 -15.89 -11.79
C ALA A 280 -12.05 -16.85 -11.23
N ALA A 281 -11.57 -16.58 -10.01
CA ALA A 281 -10.71 -17.53 -9.30
C ALA A 281 -10.96 -17.46 -7.78
N ILE A 282 -10.74 -18.59 -7.12
CA ILE A 282 -10.67 -18.68 -5.66
C ILE A 282 -9.23 -19.01 -5.29
N SER A 283 -8.67 -18.24 -4.39
CA SER A 283 -7.33 -18.43 -3.86
C SER A 283 -7.39 -18.64 -2.35
N ALA A 284 -6.56 -19.52 -1.82
CA ALA A 284 -6.42 -19.73 -0.38
C ALA A 284 -4.94 -19.89 -0.03
N GLY A 285 -4.54 -19.33 1.09
CA GLY A 285 -3.16 -19.40 1.53
C GLY A 285 -3.00 -19.25 3.04
N ALA A 286 -1.84 -19.66 3.52
CA ALA A 286 -1.41 -19.53 4.90
C ALA A 286 -0.02 -18.90 4.95
N GLY A 287 0.31 -18.28 6.07
CA GLY A 287 1.60 -17.62 6.25
C GLY A 287 1.62 -16.73 7.48
N VAL A 288 2.13 -15.53 7.33
CA VAL A 288 2.30 -14.58 8.44
C VAL A 288 1.73 -13.21 8.08
N ARG A 289 1.41 -12.42 9.12
CA ARG A 289 1.05 -11.01 9.01
C ARG A 289 1.89 -10.19 9.99
N SER A 290 2.30 -9.01 9.61
CA SER A 290 2.95 -8.06 10.51
C SER A 290 1.99 -7.67 11.64
N GLY A 291 2.46 -7.77 12.88
CA GLY A 291 1.64 -7.58 14.07
C GLY A 291 2.01 -6.32 14.85
N GLU A 292 3.09 -6.35 15.60
CA GLU A 292 3.53 -5.30 16.50
C GLU A 292 4.98 -4.96 16.24
N ARG A 293 5.32 -3.67 16.26
CA ARG A 293 6.70 -3.19 16.20
C ARG A 293 7.29 -3.10 17.60
N TYR A 294 8.58 -3.29 17.67
CA TYR A 294 9.36 -2.98 18.87
C TYR A 294 10.75 -2.47 18.48
N LEU A 295 11.25 -1.55 19.31
CA LEU A 295 12.57 -0.97 19.10
C LEU A 295 13.66 -1.94 19.57
N LEU A 296 14.67 -2.13 18.74
CA LEU A 296 15.88 -2.87 19.11
C LEU A 296 16.84 -1.95 19.86
N PRO A 297 17.59 -2.47 20.86
CA PRO A 297 18.61 -1.69 21.57
C PRO A 297 19.69 -1.20 20.61
N GLY A 298 20.04 0.08 20.67
CA GLY A 298 21.11 0.65 19.83
C GLY A 298 21.16 2.16 19.88
N ARG A 299 22.19 2.75 19.23
CA ARG A 299 22.36 4.22 19.12
C ARG A 299 21.48 4.85 18.02
N ALA A 300 21.13 4.07 17.00
CA ALA A 300 20.22 4.46 15.94
C ALA A 300 18.91 3.69 16.06
N ARG A 301 17.83 4.25 15.53
CA ARG A 301 16.53 3.59 15.48
C ARG A 301 16.63 2.34 14.62
N GLN A 302 16.29 1.21 15.23
CA GLN A 302 16.07 -0.05 14.54
C GLN A 302 14.77 -0.66 15.04
N VAL A 303 13.98 -1.16 14.13
CA VAL A 303 12.66 -1.72 14.40
C VAL A 303 12.65 -3.18 14.01
N SER A 304 12.02 -4.01 14.81
CA SER A 304 11.66 -5.38 14.46
C SER A 304 10.15 -5.55 14.56
N ILE A 305 9.60 -6.46 13.78
CA ILE A 305 8.16 -6.67 13.66
C ILE A 305 7.81 -8.11 14.01
N THR A 306 6.81 -8.30 14.87
CA THR A 306 6.26 -9.63 15.12
C THR A 306 5.51 -10.12 13.89
N THR A 307 5.61 -11.42 13.59
CA THR A 307 4.99 -12.05 12.41
C THR A 307 4.07 -13.19 12.80
N PRO A 308 2.92 -12.90 13.46
CA PRO A 308 1.96 -13.92 13.83
C PRO A 308 1.36 -14.64 12.61
N PHE A 309 0.94 -15.89 12.84
CA PHE A 309 0.32 -16.73 11.82
C PHE A 309 -0.96 -16.10 11.26
N SER A 310 -1.18 -16.31 9.96
CA SER A 310 -2.33 -15.81 9.23
C SER A 310 -2.77 -16.79 8.15
N ILE A 311 -4.07 -16.85 7.92
CA ILE A 311 -4.69 -17.56 6.80
C ILE A 311 -5.62 -16.63 6.03
N GLY A 312 -5.86 -16.90 4.77
CA GLY A 312 -6.76 -16.08 3.97
C GLY A 312 -7.38 -16.83 2.81
N VAL A 313 -8.60 -16.41 2.47
CA VAL A 313 -9.34 -16.85 1.28
C VAL A 313 -9.74 -15.62 0.48
N PHE A 314 -9.61 -15.72 -0.84
CA PHE A 314 -9.79 -14.60 -1.75
C PHE A 314 -10.61 -15.06 -2.97
N TYR A 315 -11.49 -14.19 -3.42
CA TYR A 315 -12.25 -14.39 -4.66
C TYR A 315 -12.00 -13.19 -5.58
N ASP A 316 -11.57 -13.45 -6.78
CA ASP A 316 -11.27 -12.42 -7.77
C ASP A 316 -11.88 -12.78 -9.15
N LYS A 317 -11.96 -11.79 -10.03
CA LYS A 317 -12.29 -11.97 -11.44
C LYS A 317 -11.29 -11.20 -12.29
N ASN A 318 -10.62 -11.90 -13.21
CA ASN A 318 -9.56 -11.34 -14.04
C ASN A 318 -8.47 -10.62 -13.21
N ASN A 319 -8.06 -11.24 -12.11
CA ASN A 319 -7.12 -10.71 -11.11
C ASN A 319 -7.56 -9.42 -10.39
N SER A 320 -8.78 -8.93 -10.57
CA SER A 320 -9.36 -7.87 -9.74
C SER A 320 -10.07 -8.49 -8.54
N LEU A 321 -9.58 -8.22 -7.33
CA LEU A 321 -10.10 -8.81 -6.08
C LEU A 321 -11.53 -8.35 -5.81
N LEU A 322 -12.44 -9.29 -5.61
CA LEU A 322 -13.86 -9.04 -5.35
C LEU A 322 -14.25 -9.32 -3.90
N ALA A 323 -13.62 -10.29 -3.26
CA ALA A 323 -13.82 -10.56 -1.84
C ALA A 323 -12.56 -11.13 -1.19
N SER A 324 -12.37 -10.83 0.08
CA SER A 324 -11.31 -11.42 0.89
C SER A 324 -11.78 -11.66 2.32
N LEU A 325 -11.31 -12.75 2.89
CA LEU A 325 -11.40 -13.04 4.32
C LEU A 325 -10.02 -13.45 4.80
N GLN A 326 -9.45 -12.71 5.73
CA GLN A 326 -8.18 -13.02 6.37
C GLN A 326 -8.38 -13.13 7.88
N ILE A 327 -7.86 -14.20 8.47
CA ILE A 327 -7.82 -14.42 9.90
C ILE A 327 -6.35 -14.46 10.30
N SER A 328 -5.97 -13.67 11.30
CA SER A 328 -4.59 -13.57 11.75
C SER A 328 -4.50 -13.49 13.26
N ASN A 329 -3.35 -13.84 13.81
CA ASN A 329 -3.14 -13.69 15.25
C ASN A 329 -2.62 -12.29 15.64
N VAL A 330 -3.03 -11.24 14.88
CA VAL A 330 -2.79 -9.82 15.20
C VAL A 330 -3.92 -9.29 16.07
N SER A 331 -3.58 -8.53 17.12
CA SER A 331 -4.57 -8.10 18.12
C SER A 331 -5.70 -7.27 17.52
N ASP A 332 -5.37 -6.24 16.72
CA ASP A 332 -6.34 -5.29 16.19
C ASP A 332 -6.96 -5.72 14.84
N TYR A 333 -6.39 -6.74 14.21
CA TYR A 333 -6.83 -7.29 12.92
C TYR A 333 -6.96 -8.81 12.99
N PHE A 334 -7.64 -9.30 14.01
CA PHE A 334 -7.89 -10.74 14.15
C PHE A 334 -8.69 -11.29 12.96
N ILE A 335 -9.76 -10.60 12.56
CA ILE A 335 -10.48 -10.86 11.30
C ILE A 335 -10.46 -9.59 10.46
N ASN A 336 -10.14 -9.74 9.17
CA ASN A 336 -10.31 -8.70 8.16
C ASN A 336 -11.06 -9.28 6.98
N ALA A 337 -12.27 -8.82 6.74
CA ALA A 337 -13.11 -9.24 5.63
C ALA A 337 -13.45 -8.05 4.73
N ASN A 338 -13.38 -8.27 3.42
CA ASN A 338 -13.67 -7.26 2.42
C ASN A 338 -14.55 -7.82 1.32
N VAL A 339 -15.51 -7.03 0.90
CA VAL A 339 -16.28 -7.18 -0.32
C VAL A 339 -16.06 -5.92 -1.14
N TYR A 340 -15.55 -6.07 -2.34
CA TYR A 340 -15.25 -4.93 -3.21
C TYR A 340 -16.44 -4.58 -4.11
N PRO A 341 -16.55 -3.33 -4.58
CA PRO A 341 -17.56 -2.94 -5.56
C PRO A 341 -17.52 -3.85 -6.79
N GLY A 342 -18.68 -4.27 -7.29
CA GLY A 342 -18.80 -5.15 -8.45
C GLY A 342 -19.11 -6.61 -8.11
N LEU A 343 -18.95 -7.05 -6.86
CA LEU A 343 -19.37 -8.40 -6.44
C LEU A 343 -20.90 -8.54 -6.48
N PHE A 344 -21.61 -7.53 -6.00
CA PHE A 344 -23.06 -7.46 -6.07
C PHE A 344 -23.53 -6.03 -6.38
N ARG A 345 -24.80 -5.89 -6.78
CA ARG A 345 -25.41 -4.60 -7.12
C ARG A 345 -26.79 -4.48 -6.48
N ILE A 346 -27.12 -3.26 -6.07
CA ILE A 346 -28.44 -2.86 -5.59
C ILE A 346 -28.92 -1.75 -6.54
N GLY A 347 -29.73 -2.13 -7.53
CA GLY A 347 -30.08 -1.22 -8.63
C GLY A 347 -28.83 -0.81 -9.44
N LYS A 348 -28.57 0.48 -9.53
CA LYS A 348 -27.38 1.05 -10.20
C LYS A 348 -26.15 1.13 -9.28
N PHE A 349 -26.31 0.92 -7.99
CA PHE A 349 -25.28 1.07 -6.98
C PHE A 349 -24.59 -0.27 -6.71
N SER A 350 -23.26 -0.25 -6.62
CA SER A 350 -22.44 -1.40 -6.24
C SER A 350 -21.50 -1.02 -5.11
N PRO A 351 -21.88 -1.26 -3.86
CA PRO A 351 -21.07 -0.94 -2.71
C PRO A 351 -19.93 -1.93 -2.54
N GLY A 352 -18.85 -1.47 -1.93
CA GLY A 352 -17.90 -2.29 -1.21
C GLY A 352 -18.24 -2.27 0.28
N LEU A 353 -17.93 -3.36 0.97
CA LEU A 353 -18.11 -3.51 2.41
C LEU A 353 -16.81 -4.00 3.02
N TRP A 354 -16.52 -3.56 4.23
CA TRP A 354 -15.39 -4.10 4.97
C TRP A 354 -15.72 -4.22 6.45
N THR A 355 -15.05 -5.16 7.11
CA THR A 355 -15.05 -5.28 8.56
C THR A 355 -13.70 -5.72 9.06
N VAL A 356 -13.30 -5.16 10.19
CA VAL A 356 -12.14 -5.56 10.98
C VAL A 356 -12.62 -5.88 12.37
N ILE A 357 -12.25 -7.03 12.90
CA ILE A 357 -12.62 -7.45 14.26
C ILE A 357 -11.33 -7.71 15.02
N ASP A 358 -11.18 -7.12 16.19
CA ASP A 358 -10.06 -7.37 17.08
C ASP A 358 -10.20 -8.70 17.84
N LYS A 359 -9.14 -9.10 18.56
CA LYS A 359 -9.17 -10.32 19.39
C LYS A 359 -10.18 -10.30 20.53
N LYS A 360 -10.67 -9.12 20.93
CA LYS A 360 -11.71 -8.97 21.96
C LYS A 360 -13.12 -9.05 21.37
N GLY A 361 -13.25 -9.22 20.06
CA GLY A 361 -14.52 -9.27 19.35
C GLY A 361 -15.11 -7.89 19.03
N VAL A 362 -14.36 -6.80 19.19
CA VAL A 362 -14.86 -5.45 18.89
C VAL A 362 -14.76 -5.18 17.39
N PRO A 363 -15.86 -4.89 16.68
CA PRO A 363 -15.84 -4.64 15.26
C PRO A 363 -15.58 -3.17 14.92
N ALA A 364 -14.85 -2.94 13.82
CA ALA A 364 -14.94 -1.76 12.99
C ALA A 364 -15.44 -2.20 11.61
N PHE A 365 -16.34 -1.44 11.02
CA PHE A 365 -16.92 -1.80 9.73
C PHE A 365 -17.31 -0.54 8.95
N GLY A 366 -17.45 -0.69 7.64
CA GLY A 366 -17.84 0.41 6.80
C GLY A 366 -18.20 -0.01 5.39
N PHE A 367 -18.46 1.00 4.59
CA PHE A 367 -18.73 0.83 3.18
C PHE A 367 -17.87 1.74 2.34
N THR A 368 -17.64 1.30 1.11
CA THR A 368 -16.91 2.02 0.09
C THR A 368 -17.73 2.04 -1.20
N THR A 369 -17.29 2.82 -2.11
CA THR A 369 -17.72 2.77 -3.50
C THR A 369 -16.47 2.61 -4.36
N ARG A 370 -16.60 2.60 -5.66
CA ARG A 370 -15.42 2.69 -6.54
C ARG A 370 -14.64 4.02 -6.41
N TYR A 371 -15.16 4.96 -5.64
CA TYR A 371 -14.44 6.18 -5.28
C TYR A 371 -13.82 6.04 -3.90
N THR A 372 -12.56 6.37 -3.76
CA THR A 372 -11.87 6.49 -2.50
C THR A 372 -12.16 7.89 -1.94
N LEU A 373 -12.46 8.09 -0.74
CA LEU A 373 -12.29 7.35 0.49
C LEU A 373 -13.62 6.73 0.92
N GLY A 374 -13.58 5.54 1.54
CA GLY A 374 -14.75 4.93 2.18
C GLY A 374 -15.07 5.56 3.54
N VAL A 375 -16.21 5.17 4.09
CA VAL A 375 -16.68 5.63 5.41
C VAL A 375 -17.05 4.46 6.29
N GLY A 376 -16.90 4.64 7.59
CA GLY A 376 -17.18 3.56 8.54
C GLY A 376 -17.46 4.00 9.95
N LEU A 377 -17.75 3.01 10.78
CA LEU A 377 -17.88 3.10 12.22
C LEU A 377 -16.86 2.17 12.87
N GLY A 378 -16.19 2.64 13.91
CA GLY A 378 -15.22 1.86 14.67
C GLY A 378 -14.79 2.60 15.90
N TYR A 379 -14.26 1.87 16.86
CA TYR A 379 -13.67 2.44 18.06
C TYR A 379 -12.16 2.26 18.01
N ASN A 380 -11.43 3.27 18.48
CA ASN A 380 -10.01 3.12 18.70
C ASN A 380 -9.79 2.15 19.87
N PHE A 381 -9.29 0.95 19.58
CA PHE A 381 -9.10 -0.13 20.56
C PHE A 381 -8.11 0.22 21.68
N ARG A 382 -7.33 1.30 21.53
CA ARG A 382 -6.30 1.73 22.50
C ARG A 382 -6.82 2.52 23.69
N ASN A 383 -8.03 3.04 23.63
CA ASN A 383 -8.62 3.85 24.71
C ASN A 383 -9.37 2.99 25.73
N ARG A 384 -9.04 1.69 25.86
CA ARG A 384 -9.60 0.80 26.90
C ARG A 384 -8.54 0.09 27.72
#